data_b98e3fb6b0cf563d0a5cfd16a6d0d3a9
#
_entry.id   b98e3fb6b0cf563d0a5cfd16a6d0d3a9
#
_cell.length_a   1.000
_cell.length_b   1.000
_cell.length_c   1.000
_cell.angle_alpha   90.00
_cell.angle_beta   90.00
_cell.angle_gamma   90.00
#
_symmetry.space_group_name_H-M   'P 1'
#
loop_
_entity.id
_entity.type
_entity.pdbx_description
1 polymer ?
#
loop_
_entity_poly.entity_id
_entity_poly.type
_entity_poly.pdbx_seq_one_letter_code
_entity_poly.pdbx_strand_id
1 'polypeptide(L)'
;MNWKKCLYLLFLLVTFRGVAQQISKEELIFLTPEWKGERFADGRPKVPDAILKRMKLVTLEEAWAVLKNANYKHSYDDGWMCINPDSVLVGRALTATFMPGRPDVQRVIDKKGHEKDGRIKSQNSWPIDMLVKGDVYVVDQFGAHEDGPTIGDNLGNSIFAKSGNGIVYDGALRDINGLKEIGSFTSFFRSYHPSHHLNNPDGELNTTLVAINRPTRIGQAMVLPGDVVLGRDGGVVFIPPHLAEQVVKTSEIVRLRDMFGHQRLREQKYTPGQIDSRWSDEIEKDFSNWLNAHINELPVPKEQIQEYLKNRTW
;
A
#
# COMPACT_ATOMS: atom_id res chain seq x y z
N MET A 1 37.52 -22.54 61.26
CA MET A 1 37.61 -22.72 59.81
C MET A 1 36.28 -22.23 59.20
N ASN A 2 36.30 -20.95 58.78
CA ASN A 2 35.10 -20.24 58.37
C ASN A 2 34.83 -20.41 56.88
N TRP A 3 33.76 -21.03 56.48
CA TRP A 3 33.27 -21.06 55.12
C TRP A 3 32.24 -19.95 54.93
N LYS A 4 32.67 -18.88 54.23
CA LYS A 4 31.77 -17.85 53.71
C LYS A 4 31.07 -18.41 52.45
N LYS A 5 29.77 -18.66 52.56
CA LYS A 5 28.91 -18.96 51.40
C LYS A 5 28.66 -17.67 50.62
N CYS A 6 29.31 -17.51 49.48
CA CYS A 6 28.91 -16.49 48.49
C CYS A 6 27.63 -16.92 47.79
N LEU A 7 26.53 -16.23 48.10
CA LEU A 7 25.25 -16.39 47.41
C LEU A 7 25.29 -15.46 46.18
N TYR A 8 25.52 -16.01 45.00
CA TYR A 8 25.35 -15.25 43.74
C TYR A 8 23.86 -15.14 43.44
N LEU A 9 23.29 -13.94 43.64
CA LEU A 9 21.96 -13.59 43.20
C LEU A 9 22.01 -13.39 41.68
N LEU A 10 21.54 -14.38 40.93
CA LEU A 10 21.33 -14.25 39.51
C LEU A 10 20.10 -13.39 39.28
N PHE A 11 20.27 -12.09 39.00
CA PHE A 11 19.20 -11.21 38.54
C PHE A 11 18.79 -11.66 37.15
N LEU A 12 17.72 -12.43 37.03
CA LEU A 12 17.02 -12.66 35.77
C LEU A 12 16.40 -11.32 35.38
N LEU A 13 17.05 -10.61 34.45
CA LEU A 13 16.44 -9.48 33.73
C LEU A 13 15.29 -10.03 32.87
N VAL A 14 14.10 -10.14 33.49
CA VAL A 14 12.87 -10.30 32.74
C VAL A 14 12.62 -8.99 32.00
N THR A 15 13.05 -8.91 30.75
CA THR A 15 12.67 -7.82 29.88
C THR A 15 11.17 -7.95 29.63
N PHE A 16 10.37 -7.21 30.38
CA PHE A 16 8.97 -6.98 30.01
C PHE A 16 8.97 -6.28 28.65
N ARG A 17 8.74 -7.04 27.60
CA ARG A 17 8.38 -6.48 26.30
C ARG A 17 6.98 -5.89 26.46
N GLY A 18 6.90 -4.61 26.77
CA GLY A 18 5.64 -3.89 26.78
C GLY A 18 4.99 -4.05 25.39
N VAL A 19 3.69 -4.35 25.34
CA VAL A 19 2.93 -4.39 24.09
C VAL A 19 3.01 -2.98 23.49
N ALA A 20 3.81 -2.85 22.42
CA ALA A 20 3.97 -1.58 21.75
C ALA A 20 2.78 -1.35 20.80
N GLN A 21 2.30 -0.11 20.72
CA GLN A 21 1.32 0.32 19.72
C GLN A 21 1.85 0.04 18.29
N GLN A 22 3.13 0.27 18.08
CA GLN A 22 3.84 -0.09 16.86
C GLN A 22 4.26 -1.58 16.93
N ILE A 23 4.07 -2.31 15.82
CA ILE A 23 4.55 -3.68 15.68
C ILE A 23 6.08 -3.76 15.87
N SER A 24 6.57 -4.83 16.48
CA SER A 24 8.00 -5.08 16.51
C SER A 24 8.52 -5.53 15.14
N LYS A 25 9.81 -5.28 14.89
CA LYS A 25 10.48 -5.74 13.67
C LYS A 25 10.37 -7.25 13.50
N GLU A 26 10.57 -8.00 14.57
CA GLU A 26 10.54 -9.46 14.59
C GLU A 26 9.13 -9.99 14.26
N GLU A 27 8.11 -9.37 14.84
CA GLU A 27 6.71 -9.74 14.57
C GLU A 27 6.35 -9.45 13.11
N LEU A 28 6.78 -8.31 12.56
CA LEU A 28 6.51 -7.97 11.15
C LEU A 28 7.25 -8.91 10.18
N ILE A 29 8.50 -9.31 10.49
CA ILE A 29 9.23 -10.30 9.70
C ILE A 29 8.49 -11.66 9.75
N PHE A 30 8.01 -12.05 10.92
CA PHE A 30 7.22 -13.27 11.09
C PHE A 30 5.92 -13.25 10.25
N LEU A 31 5.24 -12.11 10.17
CA LEU A 31 4.00 -11.96 9.38
C LEU A 31 4.23 -11.84 7.86
N THR A 32 5.46 -11.59 7.44
CA THR A 32 5.83 -11.45 6.02
C THR A 32 6.93 -12.42 5.61
N PRO A 33 6.78 -13.75 5.84
CA PRO A 33 7.84 -14.74 5.68
C PRO A 33 8.24 -14.98 4.22
N GLU A 34 7.31 -14.73 3.28
CA GLU A 34 7.58 -14.93 1.85
C GLU A 34 8.47 -13.83 1.25
N TRP A 35 8.57 -12.66 1.91
CA TRP A 35 9.46 -11.59 1.45
C TRP A 35 10.92 -11.89 1.80
N LYS A 36 11.75 -12.11 0.78
CA LYS A 36 13.20 -12.41 0.91
C LYS A 36 14.09 -11.23 0.53
N GLY A 37 13.50 -10.11 0.10
CA GLY A 37 14.22 -8.91 -0.30
C GLY A 37 14.64 -7.99 0.85
N GLU A 38 15.11 -6.80 0.50
CA GLU A 38 15.50 -5.76 1.45
C GLU A 38 14.32 -5.32 2.33
N ARG A 39 14.62 -4.92 3.57
CA ARG A 39 13.64 -4.39 4.52
C ARG A 39 14.08 -3.03 5.05
N PHE A 40 13.10 -2.21 5.40
CA PHE A 40 13.35 -1.01 6.19
C PHE A 40 13.82 -1.37 7.61
N ALA A 41 14.34 -0.37 8.33
CA ALA A 41 14.80 -0.57 9.71
C ALA A 41 13.71 -1.08 10.66
N ASP A 42 12.46 -0.70 10.41
CA ASP A 42 11.26 -1.12 11.15
C ASP A 42 10.78 -2.54 10.79
N GLY A 43 11.41 -3.21 9.82
CA GLY A 43 11.08 -4.56 9.37
C GLY A 43 10.14 -4.63 8.16
N ARG A 44 9.54 -3.52 7.73
CA ARG A 44 8.65 -3.51 6.55
C ARG A 44 9.41 -3.99 5.30
N PRO A 45 8.79 -4.85 4.47
CA PRO A 45 9.30 -5.15 3.14
C PRO A 45 9.57 -3.88 2.33
N LYS A 46 10.73 -3.83 1.67
CA LYS A 46 11.13 -2.72 0.81
C LYS A 46 11.11 -3.16 -0.65
N VAL A 47 9.93 -3.19 -1.24
CA VAL A 47 9.79 -3.43 -2.69
C VAL A 47 10.59 -2.36 -3.45
N PRO A 48 11.45 -2.73 -4.42
CA PRO A 48 12.29 -1.79 -5.15
C PRO A 48 11.49 -0.69 -5.88
N ASP A 49 11.99 0.53 -5.87
CA ASP A 49 11.34 1.67 -6.54
C ASP A 49 11.18 1.45 -8.05
N ALA A 50 12.08 0.65 -8.67
CA ALA A 50 11.95 0.26 -10.08
C ALA A 50 10.67 -0.57 -10.33
N ILE A 51 10.30 -1.45 -9.41
CA ILE A 51 9.04 -2.21 -9.48
C ILE A 51 7.83 -1.28 -9.27
N LEU A 52 7.89 -0.38 -8.27
CA LEU A 52 6.81 0.60 -8.05
C LEU A 52 6.59 1.51 -9.25
N LYS A 53 7.67 1.93 -9.92
CA LYS A 53 7.56 2.74 -11.15
C LYS A 53 6.83 1.98 -12.27
N ARG A 54 7.15 0.70 -12.47
CA ARG A 54 6.49 -0.16 -13.47
C ARG A 54 5.06 -0.50 -13.07
N MET A 55 4.79 -0.67 -11.77
CA MET A 55 3.45 -0.91 -11.22
C MET A 55 2.44 0.20 -11.60
N LYS A 56 2.89 1.43 -11.81
CA LYS A 56 2.03 2.53 -12.28
C LYS A 56 1.35 2.26 -13.62
N LEU A 57 1.82 1.32 -14.40
CA LEU A 57 1.23 0.93 -15.70
C LEU A 57 0.31 -0.30 -15.58
N VAL A 58 0.25 -0.94 -14.43
CA VAL A 58 -0.60 -2.12 -14.17
C VAL A 58 -2.05 -1.67 -13.98
N THR A 59 -3.02 -2.41 -14.54
CA THR A 59 -4.44 -2.20 -14.28
C THR A 59 -4.89 -2.94 -13.02
N LEU A 60 -6.07 -2.59 -12.49
CA LEU A 60 -6.61 -3.28 -11.32
C LEU A 60 -6.93 -4.74 -11.64
N GLU A 61 -7.45 -5.00 -12.84
CA GLU A 61 -7.83 -6.32 -13.32
C GLU A 61 -6.62 -7.25 -13.47
N GLU A 62 -5.51 -6.72 -14.03
CA GLU A 62 -4.26 -7.47 -14.18
C GLU A 62 -3.68 -7.85 -12.82
N ALA A 63 -3.63 -6.90 -11.88
CA ALA A 63 -3.16 -7.16 -10.52
C ALA A 63 -4.07 -8.16 -9.80
N TRP A 64 -5.38 -7.94 -9.85
CA TRP A 64 -6.38 -8.80 -9.23
C TRP A 64 -6.33 -10.24 -9.76
N ALA A 65 -6.16 -10.42 -11.08
CA ALA A 65 -6.08 -11.75 -11.69
C ALA A 65 -4.88 -12.55 -11.15
N VAL A 66 -3.70 -11.92 -11.03
CA VAL A 66 -2.51 -12.58 -10.45
C VAL A 66 -2.77 -12.96 -9.00
N LEU A 67 -3.33 -12.05 -8.19
CA LEU A 67 -3.63 -12.29 -6.79
C LEU A 67 -4.66 -13.40 -6.59
N LYS A 68 -5.74 -13.39 -7.39
CA LYS A 68 -6.76 -14.44 -7.38
C LYS A 68 -6.17 -15.81 -7.68
N ASN A 69 -5.31 -15.89 -8.71
CA ASN A 69 -4.64 -17.14 -9.10
C ASN A 69 -3.68 -17.63 -8.01
N ALA A 70 -3.09 -16.73 -7.24
CA ALA A 70 -2.30 -17.02 -6.04
C ALA A 70 -3.14 -17.25 -4.76
N ASN A 71 -4.48 -17.36 -4.90
CA ASN A 71 -5.47 -17.59 -3.83
C ASN A 71 -5.64 -16.43 -2.82
N TYR A 72 -5.29 -15.19 -3.20
CA TYR A 72 -5.61 -13.98 -2.43
C TYR A 72 -6.98 -13.44 -2.85
N LYS A 73 -8.04 -13.74 -2.05
CA LYS A 73 -9.44 -13.46 -2.43
C LYS A 73 -9.92 -12.05 -2.05
N HIS A 74 -9.34 -11.48 -0.99
CA HIS A 74 -9.75 -10.19 -0.44
C HIS A 74 -8.56 -9.21 -0.49
N SER A 75 -8.19 -8.80 -1.70
CA SER A 75 -7.07 -7.89 -1.96
C SER A 75 -7.49 -6.60 -2.65
N TYR A 76 -8.76 -6.46 -2.98
CA TYR A 76 -9.35 -5.32 -3.68
C TYR A 76 -10.49 -4.73 -2.85
N ASP A 77 -10.61 -3.40 -2.91
CA ASP A 77 -11.71 -2.66 -2.30
C ASP A 77 -12.11 -1.47 -3.18
N ASP A 78 -13.40 -1.16 -3.22
CA ASP A 78 -14.02 -0.12 -4.05
C ASP A 78 -14.91 0.85 -3.26
N GLY A 79 -15.71 1.65 -3.97
CA GLY A 79 -16.62 2.61 -3.33
C GLY A 79 -15.90 3.83 -2.74
N TRP A 80 -14.80 4.25 -3.34
CA TRP A 80 -13.99 5.38 -2.91
C TRP A 80 -14.37 6.68 -3.61
N MET A 81 -14.34 7.78 -2.87
CA MET A 81 -14.09 9.11 -3.43
C MET A 81 -12.58 9.25 -3.70
N CYS A 82 -12.22 10.02 -4.72
CA CYS A 82 -10.83 10.23 -5.09
C CYS A 82 -10.48 11.70 -5.28
N ILE A 83 -9.32 12.11 -4.76
CA ILE A 83 -8.64 13.35 -5.14
C ILE A 83 -7.60 12.97 -6.21
N ASN A 84 -7.55 13.72 -7.32
CA ASN A 84 -6.71 13.45 -8.47
C ASN A 84 -6.94 12.07 -9.10
N PRO A 85 -8.18 11.76 -9.57
CA PRO A 85 -8.54 10.45 -10.11
C PRO A 85 -7.74 10.05 -11.36
N ASP A 86 -7.22 11.02 -12.12
CA ASP A 86 -6.37 10.78 -13.30
C ASP A 86 -4.95 10.31 -12.94
N SER A 87 -4.59 10.36 -11.67
CA SER A 87 -3.29 9.92 -11.15
C SER A 87 -3.37 8.52 -10.58
N VAL A 88 -2.28 7.75 -10.72
CA VAL A 88 -2.16 6.40 -10.16
C VAL A 88 -1.44 6.46 -8.83
N LEU A 89 -2.08 5.97 -7.76
CA LEU A 89 -1.47 5.82 -6.45
C LEU A 89 -0.68 4.51 -6.40
N VAL A 90 0.63 4.58 -6.26
CA VAL A 90 1.49 3.41 -6.09
C VAL A 90 2.54 3.67 -5.03
N GLY A 91 2.63 2.78 -4.05
CA GLY A 91 3.67 2.84 -3.02
C GLY A 91 3.56 1.69 -2.03
N ARG A 92 4.44 1.69 -1.02
CA ARG A 92 4.45 0.70 0.05
C ARG A 92 3.56 1.17 1.20
N ALA A 93 2.71 0.30 1.71
CA ALA A 93 1.81 0.62 2.80
C ALA A 93 2.58 0.92 4.10
N LEU A 94 2.33 2.09 4.69
CA LEU A 94 2.51 2.35 6.11
C LEU A 94 1.12 2.38 6.71
N THR A 95 0.80 1.43 7.58
CA THR A 95 -0.56 1.25 8.11
C THR A 95 -0.76 1.95 9.44
N ALA A 96 -1.96 2.49 9.66
CA ALA A 96 -2.43 2.96 10.95
C ALA A 96 -3.88 2.54 11.17
N THR A 97 -4.22 2.23 12.42
CA THR A 97 -5.59 1.89 12.81
C THR A 97 -6.04 2.81 13.92
N PHE A 98 -7.13 3.50 13.68
CA PHE A 98 -7.85 4.28 14.68
C PHE A 98 -9.13 3.56 15.10
N MET A 99 -9.60 3.89 16.28
CA MET A 99 -10.88 3.45 16.83
C MET A 99 -11.63 4.66 17.42
N PRO A 100 -12.94 4.55 17.69
CA PRO A 100 -13.67 5.58 18.41
C PRO A 100 -12.95 6.02 19.67
N GLY A 101 -13.01 7.33 19.96
CA GLY A 101 -12.33 7.94 21.10
C GLY A 101 -12.70 7.26 22.41
N ARG A 102 -11.66 6.91 23.19
CA ARG A 102 -11.82 6.33 24.52
C ARG A 102 -10.81 6.97 25.48
N PRO A 103 -11.26 7.94 26.32
CA PRO A 103 -10.37 8.81 27.09
C PRO A 103 -9.40 8.09 28.03
N ASP A 104 -9.81 6.99 28.66
CA ASP A 104 -8.95 6.19 29.54
C ASP A 104 -7.80 5.51 28.76
N VAL A 105 -8.07 5.03 27.53
CA VAL A 105 -7.06 4.44 26.65
C VAL A 105 -6.18 5.52 26.03
N GLN A 106 -6.77 6.64 25.58
CA GLN A 106 -6.03 7.76 25.01
C GLN A 106 -4.95 8.27 25.97
N ARG A 107 -5.32 8.51 27.24
CA ARG A 107 -4.38 9.01 28.26
C ARG A 107 -3.16 8.10 28.43
N VAL A 108 -3.33 6.78 28.43
CA VAL A 108 -2.19 5.85 28.57
C VAL A 108 -1.34 5.78 27.30
N ILE A 109 -1.97 5.89 26.12
CA ILE A 109 -1.27 5.95 24.82
C ILE A 109 -0.47 7.26 24.73
N ASP A 110 -1.08 8.42 25.02
CA ASP A 110 -0.42 9.72 24.98
C ASP A 110 0.75 9.76 25.94
N LYS A 111 0.55 9.33 27.20
CA LYS A 111 1.61 9.27 28.19
C LYS A 111 2.78 8.42 27.71
N LYS A 112 2.51 7.22 27.19
CA LYS A 112 3.56 6.36 26.66
C LYS A 112 4.24 6.99 25.44
N GLY A 113 3.46 7.50 24.50
CA GLY A 113 3.96 8.15 23.29
C GLY A 113 4.91 9.30 23.60
N HIS A 114 4.52 10.20 24.48
CA HIS A 114 5.34 11.37 24.84
C HIS A 114 6.55 11.01 25.70
N GLU A 115 6.36 10.20 26.75
CA GLU A 115 7.41 9.93 27.74
C GLU A 115 8.43 8.86 27.31
N LYS A 116 7.99 7.87 26.52
CA LYS A 116 8.82 6.71 26.16
C LYS A 116 9.21 6.66 24.69
N ASP A 117 8.27 7.01 23.80
CA ASP A 117 8.45 6.85 22.35
C ASP A 117 8.90 8.17 21.68
N GLY A 118 9.03 9.30 22.45
CA GLY A 118 9.45 10.61 21.97
C GLY A 118 8.48 11.25 20.97
N ARG A 119 7.21 10.83 20.98
CA ARG A 119 6.17 11.36 20.10
C ARG A 119 5.79 12.79 20.48
N ILE A 120 5.43 13.59 19.48
CA ILE A 120 5.11 15.02 19.69
C ILE A 120 3.63 15.25 19.37
N LYS A 121 2.95 16.00 20.26
CA LYS A 121 1.56 16.43 20.05
C LYS A 121 0.58 15.27 19.82
N SER A 122 -0.39 15.45 18.91
CA SER A 122 -1.55 14.59 18.77
C SER A 122 -1.26 13.30 17.99
N GLN A 123 -1.93 12.24 18.37
CA GLN A 123 -1.77 10.87 17.84
C GLN A 123 -1.93 10.77 16.32
N ASN A 124 -2.73 11.65 15.68
CA ASN A 124 -2.92 11.65 14.24
C ASN A 124 -1.66 11.97 13.42
N SER A 125 -0.69 12.67 14.01
CA SER A 125 0.58 12.98 13.35
C SER A 125 1.63 11.86 13.47
N TRP A 126 1.53 11.01 14.48
CA TRP A 126 2.58 10.04 14.80
C TRP A 126 2.89 9.02 13.70
N PRO A 127 1.90 8.41 13.01
CA PRO A 127 2.21 7.55 11.88
C PRO A 127 2.81 8.32 10.69
N ILE A 128 2.37 9.58 10.49
CA ILE A 128 2.86 10.43 9.40
C ILE A 128 4.35 10.72 9.56
N ASP A 129 4.82 10.88 10.80
CA ASP A 129 6.25 11.09 11.08
C ASP A 129 7.13 9.91 10.65
N MET A 130 6.58 8.73 10.51
CA MET A 130 7.28 7.51 10.11
C MET A 130 7.31 7.28 8.60
N LEU A 131 6.58 8.07 7.81
CA LEU A 131 6.55 7.96 6.36
C LEU A 131 7.94 8.24 5.75
N VAL A 132 8.29 7.45 4.75
CA VAL A 132 9.48 7.66 3.92
C VAL A 132 9.07 7.70 2.43
N LYS A 133 9.99 8.14 1.58
CA LYS A 133 9.74 8.25 0.14
C LYS A 133 9.26 6.93 -0.47
N GLY A 134 8.17 7.01 -1.24
CA GLY A 134 7.54 5.86 -1.88
C GLY A 134 6.56 5.11 -0.99
N ASP A 135 6.27 5.58 0.22
CA ASP A 135 5.18 5.05 1.04
C ASP A 135 3.82 5.60 0.60
N VAL A 136 2.77 4.85 0.87
CA VAL A 136 1.37 5.29 0.90
C VAL A 136 0.87 5.15 2.32
N TYR A 137 0.27 6.21 2.86
CA TYR A 137 -0.35 6.17 4.18
C TYR A 137 -1.70 5.48 4.09
N VAL A 138 -1.83 4.31 4.71
CA VAL A 138 -3.03 3.45 4.68
C VAL A 138 -3.67 3.44 6.06
N VAL A 139 -4.90 3.95 6.16
CA VAL A 139 -5.55 4.20 7.43
C VAL A 139 -6.91 3.53 7.51
N ASP A 140 -7.09 2.65 8.49
CA ASP A 140 -8.39 2.24 8.97
C ASP A 140 -8.89 3.26 10.00
N GLN A 141 -9.87 4.07 9.60
CA GLN A 141 -10.55 5.05 10.45
C GLN A 141 -11.97 4.57 10.80
N PHE A 142 -12.20 3.27 10.82
CA PHE A 142 -13.49 2.62 11.13
C PHE A 142 -14.71 3.22 10.39
N GLY A 143 -14.52 3.80 9.19
CA GLY A 143 -15.58 4.47 8.43
C GLY A 143 -16.10 5.77 9.07
N ALA A 144 -15.37 6.36 10.03
CA ALA A 144 -15.79 7.57 10.72
C ALA A 144 -16.11 8.70 9.75
N HIS A 145 -17.28 9.34 9.95
CA HIS A 145 -17.77 10.45 9.13
C HIS A 145 -17.72 11.77 9.91
N GLU A 146 -18.74 12.05 10.73
CA GLU A 146 -18.74 13.21 11.60
C GLU A 146 -17.73 13.04 12.74
N ASP A 147 -17.04 14.12 13.10
CA ASP A 147 -16.00 14.14 14.15
C ASP A 147 -14.86 13.10 13.98
N GLY A 148 -14.80 12.47 12.80
CA GLY A 148 -13.81 11.46 12.46
C GLY A 148 -12.57 11.97 11.71
N PRO A 149 -12.64 13.04 10.87
CA PRO A 149 -11.52 13.40 10.00
C PRO A 149 -10.25 13.75 10.79
N THR A 150 -9.24 12.88 10.72
CA THR A 150 -7.91 13.14 11.30
C THR A 150 -6.95 13.79 10.30
N ILE A 151 -7.31 13.82 9.01
CA ILE A 151 -6.52 14.37 7.92
C ILE A 151 -7.24 15.56 7.28
N GLY A 152 -6.52 16.67 7.20
CA GLY A 152 -6.83 17.85 6.40
C GLY A 152 -5.60 18.27 5.60
N ASP A 153 -5.61 19.47 5.03
CA ASP A 153 -4.58 19.99 4.13
C ASP A 153 -3.18 20.07 4.75
N ASN A 154 -3.06 20.49 6.02
CA ASN A 154 -1.77 20.54 6.71
C ASN A 154 -1.08 19.18 6.80
N LEU A 155 -1.83 18.15 7.22
CA LEU A 155 -1.30 16.80 7.31
C LEU A 155 -1.14 16.16 5.92
N GLY A 156 -2.02 16.48 4.96
CA GLY A 156 -1.86 16.11 3.56
C GLY A 156 -0.55 16.62 2.97
N ASN A 157 -0.19 17.89 3.20
CA ASN A 157 1.11 18.46 2.80
C ASN A 157 2.28 17.72 3.45
N SER A 158 2.19 17.40 4.75
CA SER A 158 3.23 16.64 5.46
C SER A 158 3.41 15.24 4.87
N ILE A 159 2.30 14.52 4.61
CA ILE A 159 2.31 13.19 4.00
C ILE A 159 2.99 13.25 2.63
N PHE A 160 2.59 14.19 1.78
CA PHE A 160 3.16 14.34 0.45
C PHE A 160 4.64 14.72 0.47
N ALA A 161 5.03 15.64 1.33
CA ALA A 161 6.43 16.06 1.49
C ALA A 161 7.35 14.89 1.89
N LYS A 162 6.88 14.00 2.77
CA LYS A 162 7.64 12.83 3.23
C LYS A 162 7.63 11.67 2.23
N SER A 163 6.46 11.33 1.71
CA SER A 163 6.27 10.12 0.90
C SER A 163 6.35 10.36 -0.60
N GLY A 164 6.00 11.56 -1.07
CA GLY A 164 5.77 11.87 -2.49
C GLY A 164 4.51 11.20 -3.03
N ASN A 165 3.62 10.73 -2.15
CA ASN A 165 2.39 10.01 -2.48
C ASN A 165 1.20 10.57 -1.68
N GLY A 166 0.03 9.98 -1.93
CA GLY A 166 -1.20 10.24 -1.22
C GLY A 166 -1.54 9.16 -0.18
N ILE A 167 -2.84 8.93 -0.01
CA ILE A 167 -3.38 8.10 1.07
C ILE A 167 -4.46 7.14 0.58
N VAL A 168 -4.66 6.06 1.33
CA VAL A 168 -5.91 5.28 1.37
C VAL A 168 -6.48 5.42 2.77
N TYR A 169 -7.67 6.01 2.88
CA TYR A 169 -8.24 6.43 4.16
C TYR A 169 -9.68 5.93 4.31
N ASP A 170 -9.88 4.90 5.11
CA ASP A 170 -11.20 4.29 5.34
C ASP A 170 -12.02 5.11 6.35
N GLY A 171 -12.38 6.33 5.96
CA GLY A 171 -13.10 7.32 6.73
C GLY A 171 -13.30 8.63 5.96
N ALA A 172 -13.72 9.68 6.66
CA ALA A 172 -13.91 11.00 6.07
C ALA A 172 -12.64 11.85 6.10
N LEU A 173 -12.39 12.60 5.01
CA LEU A 173 -11.41 13.68 4.96
C LEU A 173 -12.07 15.04 5.15
N ARG A 174 -11.28 16.05 5.50
CA ARG A 174 -11.67 17.46 5.50
C ARG A 174 -10.71 18.31 4.64
N ASP A 175 -11.00 19.58 4.49
CA ASP A 175 -10.16 20.57 3.78
C ASP A 175 -9.84 20.13 2.33
N ILE A 176 -10.84 19.58 1.62
CA ILE A 176 -10.70 18.96 0.29
C ILE A 176 -10.07 19.93 -0.74
N ASN A 177 -10.40 21.24 -0.66
CA ASN A 177 -9.83 22.22 -1.60
C ASN A 177 -8.32 22.36 -1.41
N GLY A 178 -7.85 22.48 -0.16
CA GLY A 178 -6.42 22.52 0.13
C GLY A 178 -5.70 21.21 -0.21
N LEU A 179 -6.34 20.04 -0.03
CA LEU A 179 -5.77 18.77 -0.46
C LEU A 179 -5.62 18.67 -2.00
N LYS A 180 -6.53 19.24 -2.78
CA LYS A 180 -6.44 19.29 -4.24
C LYS A 180 -5.31 20.18 -4.78
N GLU A 181 -4.86 21.14 -3.98
CA GLU A 181 -3.73 22.01 -4.31
C GLU A 181 -2.37 21.32 -4.16
N ILE A 182 -2.33 20.13 -3.51
CA ILE A 182 -1.08 19.39 -3.28
C ILE A 182 -0.71 18.55 -4.51
N GLY A 183 -0.34 19.19 -5.61
CA GLY A 183 0.26 18.55 -6.78
C GLY A 183 -0.36 17.19 -7.16
N SER A 184 0.44 16.13 -7.12
CA SER A 184 0.01 14.76 -7.43
C SER A 184 -0.43 13.95 -6.20
N PHE A 185 -0.94 14.60 -5.17
CA PHE A 185 -1.50 13.94 -3.99
C PHE A 185 -2.79 13.19 -4.36
N THR A 186 -2.65 11.89 -4.60
CA THR A 186 -3.78 11.01 -4.97
C THR A 186 -4.32 10.35 -3.72
N SER A 187 -5.61 10.54 -3.44
CA SER A 187 -6.21 10.06 -2.19
C SER A 187 -7.51 9.32 -2.45
N PHE A 188 -7.61 8.14 -1.87
CA PHE A 188 -8.82 7.33 -1.83
C PHE A 188 -9.40 7.41 -0.41
N PHE A 189 -10.67 7.85 -0.28
CA PHE A 189 -11.33 8.06 1.01
C PHE A 189 -12.84 7.81 0.90
N ARG A 190 -13.54 7.58 2.04
CA ARG A 190 -14.95 7.19 1.99
C ARG A 190 -15.91 8.36 1.83
N SER A 191 -15.62 9.46 2.50
CA SER A 191 -16.54 10.61 2.50
C SER A 191 -15.83 11.90 2.86
N TYR A 192 -16.54 13.01 2.75
CA TYR A 192 -16.11 14.32 3.23
C TYR A 192 -16.98 14.75 4.40
N HIS A 193 -16.34 15.32 5.44
CA HIS A 193 -17.02 16.03 6.50
C HIS A 193 -16.19 17.21 7.00
N PRO A 194 -16.78 18.40 7.25
CA PRO A 194 -16.05 19.60 7.65
C PRO A 194 -15.58 19.57 9.12
N SER A 195 -16.08 18.66 9.95
CA SER A 195 -15.63 18.52 11.33
C SER A 195 -14.19 18.05 11.42
N HIS A 196 -13.60 18.17 12.59
CA HIS A 196 -12.30 17.59 12.88
C HIS A 196 -12.34 16.70 14.12
N HIS A 197 -11.29 15.93 14.33
CA HIS A 197 -11.20 14.89 15.35
C HIS A 197 -11.04 15.39 16.81
N LEU A 198 -10.94 16.71 17.04
CA LEU A 198 -10.85 17.29 18.37
C LEU A 198 -12.24 17.67 18.88
N ASN A 199 -12.61 17.18 20.05
CA ASN A 199 -13.98 17.29 20.56
C ASN A 199 -14.22 18.52 21.44
N ASN A 200 -13.16 19.09 22.03
CA ASN A 200 -13.34 20.16 23.02
C ASN A 200 -12.08 21.02 23.17
N PRO A 201 -12.16 22.15 23.93
CA PRO A 201 -11.02 23.01 24.24
C PRO A 201 -9.86 22.28 24.94
N ASP A 202 -10.14 21.17 25.61
CA ASP A 202 -9.12 20.39 26.35
C ASP A 202 -8.33 19.43 25.45
N GLY A 203 -8.69 19.35 24.15
CA GLY A 203 -7.93 18.59 23.16
C GLY A 203 -8.16 17.08 23.19
N GLU A 204 -9.24 16.62 23.82
CA GLU A 204 -9.62 15.20 23.71
C GLU A 204 -9.96 14.84 22.26
N LEU A 205 -9.48 13.68 21.82
CA LEU A 205 -9.68 13.20 20.47
C LEU A 205 -10.97 12.37 20.37
N ASN A 206 -11.72 12.56 19.30
CA ASN A 206 -12.86 11.69 18.97
C ASN A 206 -12.41 10.32 18.47
N THR A 207 -11.12 10.15 18.23
CA THR A 207 -10.52 8.91 17.72
C THR A 207 -9.28 8.56 18.49
N THR A 208 -9.01 7.27 18.68
CA THR A 208 -7.83 6.75 19.39
C THR A 208 -6.97 5.96 18.42
N LEU A 209 -5.70 6.32 18.28
CA LEU A 209 -4.72 5.57 17.51
C LEU A 209 -4.32 4.31 18.28
N VAL A 210 -4.75 3.14 17.81
CA VAL A 210 -4.52 1.87 18.51
C VAL A 210 -3.38 1.06 17.90
N ALA A 211 -3.04 1.27 16.63
CA ALA A 211 -1.97 0.53 15.97
C ALA A 211 -1.23 1.37 14.92
N ILE A 212 0.09 1.14 14.83
CA ILE A 212 0.97 1.65 13.77
C ILE A 212 1.77 0.49 13.21
N ASN A 213 1.87 0.39 11.88
CA ASN A 213 2.55 -0.70 11.19
C ASN A 213 2.11 -2.10 11.65
N ARG A 214 0.82 -2.28 11.96
CA ARG A 214 0.19 -3.57 12.22
C ARG A 214 -0.69 -3.98 11.04
N PRO A 215 -0.99 -5.27 10.88
CA PRO A 215 -2.04 -5.69 9.96
C PRO A 215 -3.31 -4.87 10.22
N THR A 216 -3.89 -4.33 9.18
CA THR A 216 -5.12 -3.54 9.26
C THR A 216 -6.13 -4.00 8.23
N ARG A 217 -7.38 -3.57 8.37
CA ARG A 217 -8.45 -3.85 7.43
C ARG A 217 -8.84 -2.57 6.70
N ILE A 218 -8.91 -2.64 5.38
CA ILE A 218 -9.45 -1.57 4.54
C ILE A 218 -10.62 -2.16 3.75
N GLY A 219 -11.83 -1.73 4.08
CA GLY A 219 -13.03 -2.37 3.56
C GLY A 219 -13.05 -3.87 3.86
N GLN A 220 -12.94 -4.70 2.83
CA GLN A 220 -12.85 -6.17 2.95
C GLN A 220 -11.41 -6.70 2.82
N ALA A 221 -10.45 -5.84 2.49
CA ALA A 221 -9.07 -6.24 2.28
C ALA A 221 -8.27 -6.25 3.58
N MET A 222 -7.42 -7.27 3.76
CA MET A 222 -6.37 -7.29 4.78
C MET A 222 -5.11 -6.66 4.19
N VAL A 223 -4.54 -5.69 4.89
CA VAL A 223 -3.34 -4.97 4.47
C VAL A 223 -2.24 -5.14 5.50
N LEU A 224 -1.08 -5.58 5.05
CA LEU A 224 0.12 -5.65 5.87
C LEU A 224 1.05 -4.47 5.57
N PRO A 225 1.81 -3.99 6.57
CA PRO A 225 2.85 -3.00 6.34
C PRO A 225 3.87 -3.49 5.30
N GLY A 226 4.12 -2.67 4.28
CA GLY A 226 5.00 -3.01 3.16
C GLY A 226 4.30 -3.66 1.96
N ASP A 227 3.01 -3.97 2.02
CA ASP A 227 2.22 -4.32 0.83
C ASP A 227 2.29 -3.19 -0.20
N VAL A 228 2.29 -3.55 -1.48
CA VAL A 228 2.21 -2.54 -2.54
C VAL A 228 0.75 -2.15 -2.73
N VAL A 229 0.48 -0.86 -2.57
CA VAL A 229 -0.81 -0.24 -2.86
C VAL A 229 -0.84 0.13 -4.32
N LEU A 230 -1.87 -0.30 -5.03
CA LEU A 230 -2.21 0.15 -6.39
C LEU A 230 -3.62 0.72 -6.37
N GLY A 231 -3.73 2.05 -6.42
CA GLY A 231 -5.00 2.76 -6.49
C GLY A 231 -5.18 3.44 -7.84
N ARG A 232 -6.32 3.19 -8.46
CA ARG A 232 -6.74 3.75 -9.75
C ARG A 232 -8.22 4.08 -9.73
N ASP A 233 -8.70 4.73 -10.79
CA ASP A 233 -10.15 4.85 -11.02
C ASP A 233 -10.78 3.44 -10.94
N GLY A 234 -11.79 3.29 -10.10
CA GLY A 234 -12.46 2.02 -9.80
C GLY A 234 -12.10 1.42 -8.44
N GLY A 235 -10.94 1.73 -7.82
CA GLY A 235 -10.63 1.21 -6.49
C GLY A 235 -9.15 1.04 -6.15
N VAL A 236 -8.89 0.23 -5.14
CA VAL A 236 -7.55 -0.01 -4.60
C VAL A 236 -7.29 -1.51 -4.47
N VAL A 237 -6.14 -1.96 -4.96
CA VAL A 237 -5.61 -3.33 -4.77
C VAL A 237 -4.42 -3.28 -3.84
N PHE A 238 -4.37 -4.19 -2.87
CA PHE A 238 -3.24 -4.40 -1.96
C PHE A 238 -2.50 -5.67 -2.35
N ILE A 239 -1.23 -5.52 -2.73
CA ILE A 239 -0.42 -6.57 -3.34
C ILE A 239 0.65 -6.99 -2.34
N PRO A 240 0.67 -8.28 -1.90
CA PRO A 240 1.75 -8.79 -1.08
C PRO A 240 3.12 -8.54 -1.75
N PRO A 241 4.13 -8.09 -1.01
CA PRO A 241 5.40 -7.62 -1.59
C PRO A 241 6.11 -8.69 -2.43
N HIS A 242 6.01 -9.97 -2.07
CA HIS A 242 6.62 -11.08 -2.81
C HIS A 242 5.96 -11.35 -4.17
N LEU A 243 4.72 -10.86 -4.40
CA LEU A 243 4.01 -10.99 -5.68
C LEU A 243 4.16 -9.74 -6.57
N ALA A 244 4.69 -8.63 -6.04
CA ALA A 244 4.74 -7.36 -6.78
C ALA A 244 5.49 -7.45 -8.12
N GLU A 245 6.61 -8.16 -8.16
CA GLU A 245 7.37 -8.36 -9.40
C GLU A 245 6.62 -9.24 -10.40
N GLN A 246 5.97 -10.30 -9.93
CA GLN A 246 5.14 -11.18 -10.77
C GLN A 246 3.97 -10.41 -11.37
N VAL A 247 3.28 -9.58 -10.58
CA VAL A 247 2.18 -8.73 -11.06
C VAL A 247 2.67 -7.84 -12.20
N VAL A 248 3.79 -7.14 -12.01
CA VAL A 248 4.35 -6.26 -13.04
C VAL A 248 4.71 -7.03 -14.30
N LYS A 249 5.46 -8.14 -14.19
CA LYS A 249 5.89 -8.93 -15.36
C LYS A 249 4.70 -9.51 -16.13
N THR A 250 3.70 -10.01 -15.41
CA THR A 250 2.48 -10.54 -16.05
C THR A 250 1.71 -9.44 -16.78
N SER A 251 1.50 -8.29 -16.13
CA SER A 251 0.84 -7.12 -16.73
C SER A 251 1.54 -6.63 -18.00
N GLU A 252 2.86 -6.60 -17.99
CA GLU A 252 3.63 -6.17 -19.17
C GLU A 252 3.39 -7.06 -20.38
N ILE A 253 3.30 -8.38 -20.18
CA ILE A 253 2.99 -9.32 -21.27
C ILE A 253 1.54 -9.17 -21.74
N VAL A 254 0.58 -9.05 -20.81
CA VAL A 254 -0.83 -8.81 -21.15
C VAL A 254 -0.96 -7.52 -21.96
N ARG A 255 -0.34 -6.44 -21.54
CA ARG A 255 -0.33 -5.16 -22.26
C ARG A 255 0.22 -5.28 -23.69
N LEU A 256 1.30 -6.03 -23.89
CA LEU A 256 1.83 -6.26 -25.24
C LEU A 256 0.83 -7.03 -26.12
N ARG A 257 0.13 -8.02 -25.56
CA ARG A 257 -0.92 -8.75 -26.26
C ARG A 257 -2.10 -7.84 -26.61
N ASP A 258 -2.51 -6.96 -25.69
CA ASP A 258 -3.59 -6.00 -25.91
C ASP A 258 -3.21 -4.98 -26.99
N MET A 259 -2.00 -4.43 -26.93
CA MET A 259 -1.51 -3.50 -27.95
C MET A 259 -1.55 -4.12 -29.35
N PHE A 260 -1.05 -5.34 -29.50
CA PHE A 260 -1.10 -6.08 -30.76
C PHE A 260 -2.55 -6.38 -31.16
N GLY A 261 -3.34 -6.95 -30.27
CA GLY A 261 -4.74 -7.32 -30.54
C GLY A 261 -5.57 -6.10 -30.99
N HIS A 262 -5.47 -5.00 -30.25
CA HIS A 262 -6.15 -3.75 -30.61
C HIS A 262 -5.71 -3.21 -31.97
N GLN A 263 -4.42 -3.29 -32.30
CA GLN A 263 -3.93 -2.88 -33.61
C GLN A 263 -4.52 -3.77 -34.71
N ARG A 264 -4.47 -5.09 -34.54
CA ARG A 264 -4.99 -6.04 -35.54
C ARG A 264 -6.50 -5.94 -35.73
N LEU A 265 -7.25 -5.64 -34.67
CA LEU A 265 -8.70 -5.35 -34.76
C LEU A 265 -8.97 -4.07 -35.57
N ARG A 266 -8.22 -3.00 -35.34
CA ARG A 266 -8.37 -1.75 -36.11
C ARG A 266 -8.00 -1.93 -37.59
N GLU A 267 -7.01 -2.79 -37.87
CA GLU A 267 -6.61 -3.15 -39.22
C GLU A 267 -7.60 -4.14 -39.89
N GLN A 268 -8.60 -4.63 -39.14
CA GLN A 268 -9.56 -5.66 -39.57
C GLN A 268 -8.88 -6.96 -40.04
N LYS A 269 -7.67 -7.23 -39.55
CA LYS A 269 -6.88 -8.41 -39.90
C LYS A 269 -7.42 -9.67 -39.24
N TYR A 270 -7.90 -9.55 -38.01
CA TYR A 270 -8.54 -10.61 -37.26
C TYR A 270 -9.91 -10.16 -36.73
N THR A 271 -10.80 -11.12 -36.52
CA THR A 271 -12.12 -10.88 -35.93
C THR A 271 -12.04 -10.69 -34.42
N PRO A 272 -13.03 -10.03 -33.77
CA PRO A 272 -13.11 -9.96 -32.33
C PRO A 272 -13.03 -11.33 -31.64
N GLY A 273 -13.73 -12.34 -32.17
CA GLY A 273 -13.73 -13.69 -31.61
C GLY A 273 -12.37 -14.39 -31.68
N GLN A 274 -11.54 -14.07 -32.68
CA GLN A 274 -10.18 -14.58 -32.75
C GLN A 274 -9.22 -13.93 -31.77
N ILE A 275 -9.37 -12.62 -31.51
CA ILE A 275 -8.50 -11.88 -30.60
C ILE A 275 -8.93 -12.08 -29.14
N ASP A 276 -10.22 -12.15 -28.86
CA ASP A 276 -10.78 -12.29 -27.50
C ASP A 276 -10.87 -13.76 -27.02
N SER A 277 -10.10 -14.65 -27.66
CA SER A 277 -10.03 -16.07 -27.31
C SER A 277 -8.58 -16.54 -27.23
N ARG A 278 -8.39 -17.86 -27.03
CA ARG A 278 -7.06 -18.45 -27.17
C ARG A 278 -6.59 -18.31 -28.62
N TRP A 279 -5.45 -17.65 -28.81
CA TRP A 279 -4.90 -17.41 -30.13
C TRP A 279 -4.45 -18.71 -30.83
N SER A 280 -4.67 -18.78 -32.14
CA SER A 280 -4.11 -19.82 -33.00
C SER A 280 -2.60 -19.59 -33.17
N ASP A 281 -1.89 -20.64 -33.64
CA ASP A 281 -0.45 -20.56 -33.90
C ASP A 281 -0.12 -19.47 -34.94
N GLU A 282 -1.03 -19.21 -35.90
CA GLU A 282 -0.89 -18.12 -36.86
C GLU A 282 -0.85 -16.76 -36.19
N ILE A 283 -1.81 -16.48 -35.28
CA ILE A 283 -1.90 -15.23 -34.55
C ILE A 283 -0.69 -15.07 -33.61
N GLU A 284 -0.30 -16.15 -32.95
CA GLU A 284 0.88 -16.16 -32.06
C GLU A 284 2.18 -15.88 -32.83
N LYS A 285 2.29 -16.41 -34.07
CA LYS A 285 3.44 -16.12 -34.94
C LYS A 285 3.42 -14.68 -35.45
N ASP A 286 2.25 -14.13 -35.80
CA ASP A 286 2.11 -12.71 -36.16
C ASP A 286 2.48 -11.82 -34.98
N PHE A 287 2.04 -12.16 -33.76
CA PHE A 287 2.43 -11.44 -32.55
C PHE A 287 3.94 -11.44 -32.30
N SER A 288 4.60 -12.57 -32.50
CA SER A 288 6.06 -12.64 -32.35
C SER A 288 6.79 -11.80 -33.38
N ASN A 289 6.32 -11.80 -34.63
CA ASN A 289 6.88 -10.94 -35.67
C ASN A 289 6.67 -9.45 -35.34
N TRP A 290 5.49 -9.11 -34.83
CA TRP A 290 5.15 -7.77 -34.40
C TRP A 290 6.02 -7.30 -33.23
N LEU A 291 6.24 -8.16 -32.19
CA LEU A 291 7.14 -7.86 -31.09
C LEU A 291 8.56 -7.55 -31.57
N ASN A 292 9.11 -8.39 -32.47
CA ASN A 292 10.44 -8.18 -33.02
C ASN A 292 10.55 -6.88 -33.82
N ALA A 293 9.50 -6.55 -34.61
CA ALA A 293 9.49 -5.34 -35.42
C ALA A 293 9.43 -4.05 -34.57
N HIS A 294 8.77 -4.10 -33.40
CA HIS A 294 8.53 -2.93 -32.55
C HIS A 294 9.35 -2.92 -31.25
N ILE A 295 10.31 -3.85 -31.07
CA ILE A 295 10.98 -4.12 -29.79
C ILE A 295 11.61 -2.87 -29.13
N ASN A 296 11.98 -1.86 -29.89
CA ASN A 296 12.59 -0.63 -29.39
C ASN A 296 11.56 0.47 -29.04
N GLU A 297 10.30 0.29 -29.39
CA GLU A 297 9.21 1.27 -29.21
C GLU A 297 8.22 0.85 -28.11
N LEU A 298 8.26 -0.42 -27.71
CA LEU A 298 7.31 -0.98 -26.76
C LEU A 298 7.61 -0.53 -25.31
N PRO A 299 6.57 -0.32 -24.48
CA PRO A 299 6.72 0.17 -23.11
C PRO A 299 7.07 -0.95 -22.11
N VAL A 300 7.89 -1.91 -22.55
CA VAL A 300 8.36 -3.06 -21.75
C VAL A 300 9.86 -3.20 -21.98
N PRO A 301 10.66 -3.54 -20.94
CA PRO A 301 12.09 -3.72 -21.09
C PRO A 301 12.42 -4.73 -22.19
N LYS A 302 13.34 -4.37 -23.08
CA LYS A 302 13.73 -5.18 -24.23
C LYS A 302 14.16 -6.59 -23.84
N GLU A 303 14.90 -6.70 -22.76
CA GLU A 303 15.41 -7.98 -22.21
C GLU A 303 14.23 -8.90 -21.83
N GLN A 304 13.17 -8.34 -21.26
CA GLN A 304 11.96 -9.10 -20.90
C GLN A 304 11.20 -9.59 -22.14
N ILE A 305 11.12 -8.76 -23.19
CA ILE A 305 10.51 -9.17 -24.46
C ILE A 305 11.31 -10.30 -25.10
N GLN A 306 12.63 -10.20 -25.08
CA GLN A 306 13.54 -11.23 -25.60
C GLN A 306 13.42 -12.53 -24.81
N GLU A 307 13.36 -12.45 -23.47
CA GLU A 307 13.14 -13.61 -22.61
C GLU A 307 11.80 -14.26 -22.90
N TYR A 308 10.73 -13.48 -23.04
CA TYR A 308 9.39 -13.96 -23.40
C TYR A 308 9.40 -14.69 -24.73
N LEU A 309 10.02 -14.11 -25.77
CA LEU A 309 10.13 -14.73 -27.10
C LEU A 309 10.94 -16.05 -27.09
N LYS A 310 12.02 -16.09 -26.28
CA LYS A 310 12.89 -17.27 -26.18
C LYS A 310 12.21 -18.46 -25.48
N ASN A 311 11.36 -18.17 -24.50
CA ASN A 311 10.75 -19.20 -23.65
C ASN A 311 9.40 -19.69 -24.23
N ARG A 312 8.99 -19.22 -25.40
CA ARG A 312 7.78 -19.69 -26.08
C ARG A 312 8.03 -20.99 -26.81
N THR A 313 7.28 -22.01 -26.40
CA THR A 313 7.05 -23.22 -27.20
C THR A 313 5.70 -23.05 -27.89
N TRP A 314 5.72 -23.08 -29.20
CA TRP A 314 4.52 -22.94 -30.04
C TRP A 314 3.61 -24.17 -29.95
#